data_77baf35bec08b3c6a68a0c661b398f39
#
_entry.id   77baf35bec08b3c6a68a0c661b398f39
#
_cell.length_a   1.000
_cell.length_b   1.000
_cell.length_c   1.000
_cell.angle_alpha   90.00
_cell.angle_beta   90.00
_cell.angle_gamma   90.00
#
_symmetry.space_group_name_H-M   'P 1'
#
loop_
_entity.id
_entity.type
_entity.pdbx_description
1 polymer ?
#
loop_
_entity_poly.entity_id
_entity_poly.type
_entity_poly.pdbx_seq_one_letter_code
_entity_poly.pdbx_strand_id
1 'polypeptide(L)'
;MAVKFSQFTTASTLSDISYLVGYKGTANVQITPSLLAGTTYTLDVPAATTNINLAGSNSTNDAITLTGGTDITLTRTSASEITIASTASGDTYTLGATTD
;
A
#
# COMPACT_ATOMS: atom_id res chain seq x y z
N MET A 1 -25.94 -40.53 -9.35
CA MET A 1 -26.77 -39.42 -9.82
C MET A 1 -25.84 -38.31 -10.29
N ALA A 2 -26.02 -37.84 -11.51
CA ALA A 2 -25.18 -36.75 -12.04
C ALA A 2 -25.74 -35.41 -11.59
N VAL A 3 -24.92 -34.56 -11.05
CA VAL A 3 -25.27 -33.19 -10.66
C VAL A 3 -24.75 -32.22 -11.74
N LYS A 4 -25.63 -31.39 -12.25
CA LYS A 4 -25.26 -30.38 -13.24
C LYS A 4 -24.64 -29.17 -12.54
N PHE A 5 -23.72 -28.49 -13.21
CA PHE A 5 -23.12 -27.27 -12.64
C PHE A 5 -24.17 -26.21 -12.34
N SER A 6 -25.24 -26.14 -13.12
CA SER A 6 -26.33 -25.20 -12.87
C SER A 6 -27.08 -25.46 -11.55
N GLN A 7 -26.88 -26.64 -10.93
CA GLN A 7 -27.50 -26.98 -9.66
C GLN A 7 -26.62 -26.66 -8.46
N PHE A 8 -25.42 -26.17 -8.70
CA PHE A 8 -24.53 -25.77 -7.62
C PHE A 8 -24.93 -24.40 -7.09
N THR A 9 -24.85 -24.25 -5.79
CA THR A 9 -25.04 -22.94 -5.16
C THR A 9 -23.88 -22.03 -5.53
N THR A 10 -24.18 -20.81 -5.94
CA THR A 10 -23.16 -19.82 -6.26
C THR A 10 -22.53 -19.30 -4.98
N ALA A 11 -21.21 -19.39 -4.87
CA ALA A 11 -20.48 -18.77 -3.78
C ALA A 11 -20.43 -17.26 -4.01
N SER A 12 -20.64 -16.48 -2.98
CA SER A 12 -20.59 -15.03 -3.07
C SER A 12 -19.23 -14.43 -2.69
N THR A 13 -18.45 -15.18 -1.94
CA THR A 13 -17.10 -14.77 -1.56
C THR A 13 -16.15 -15.95 -1.67
N LEU A 14 -14.86 -15.65 -1.72
CA LEU A 14 -13.84 -16.69 -1.77
C LEU A 14 -13.81 -17.52 -0.47
N SER A 15 -14.21 -16.92 0.64
CA SER A 15 -14.28 -17.60 1.94
C SER A 15 -15.37 -18.65 2.02
N ASP A 16 -16.34 -18.63 1.11
CA ASP A 16 -17.39 -19.66 1.05
C ASP A 16 -16.85 -21.00 0.54
N ILE A 17 -15.63 -21.01 0.04
CA ILE A 17 -15.02 -22.19 -0.58
C ILE A 17 -13.89 -22.68 0.30
N SER A 18 -13.93 -23.96 0.68
CA SER A 18 -12.84 -24.56 1.46
C SER A 18 -11.68 -24.99 0.58
N TYR A 19 -11.97 -25.55 -0.60
CA TYR A 19 -10.94 -26.05 -1.51
C TYR A 19 -11.40 -25.92 -2.96
N LEU A 20 -10.42 -25.74 -3.82
CA LEU A 20 -10.57 -25.82 -5.27
C LEU A 20 -9.79 -27.02 -5.77
N VAL A 21 -10.31 -27.69 -6.78
CA VAL A 21 -9.70 -28.88 -7.34
C VAL A 21 -9.15 -28.60 -8.74
N GLY A 22 -7.96 -29.08 -9.00
CA GLY A 22 -7.32 -28.94 -10.29
C GLY A 22 -6.38 -30.11 -10.57
N TYR A 23 -5.63 -29.99 -11.66
CA TYR A 23 -4.64 -30.99 -12.05
C TYR A 23 -3.25 -30.42 -12.00
N LYS A 24 -2.31 -31.23 -11.51
CA LYS A 24 -0.88 -30.96 -11.62
C LYS A 24 -0.27 -32.14 -12.35
N GLY A 25 -0.01 -31.95 -13.65
CA GLY A 25 0.41 -33.07 -14.47
C GLY A 25 -0.70 -34.12 -14.59
N THR A 26 -0.47 -35.32 -14.03
CA THR A 26 -1.46 -36.41 -14.00
C THR A 26 -2.15 -36.57 -12.65
N ALA A 27 -1.80 -35.74 -11.67
CA ALA A 27 -2.36 -35.84 -10.32
C ALA A 27 -3.49 -34.81 -10.12
N ASN A 28 -4.55 -35.25 -9.43
CA ASN A 28 -5.53 -34.32 -8.92
C ASN A 28 -4.96 -33.63 -7.68
N VAL A 29 -5.13 -32.33 -7.61
CA VAL A 29 -4.68 -31.53 -6.47
C VAL A 29 -5.81 -30.65 -5.99
N GLN A 30 -5.79 -30.33 -4.70
CA GLN A 30 -6.68 -29.35 -4.14
C GLN A 30 -5.84 -28.20 -3.60
N ILE A 31 -6.38 -26.99 -3.77
CA ILE A 31 -5.74 -25.77 -3.28
C ILE A 31 -6.72 -25.02 -2.41
N THR A 32 -6.19 -24.30 -1.41
CA THR A 32 -7.02 -23.39 -0.63
C THR A 32 -7.26 -22.13 -1.43
N PRO A 33 -8.42 -21.48 -1.26
CA PRO A 33 -8.68 -20.23 -1.97
C PRO A 33 -7.65 -19.14 -1.72
N SER A 34 -6.95 -19.18 -0.60
CA SER A 34 -5.89 -18.21 -0.30
C SER A 34 -4.75 -18.23 -1.32
N LEU A 35 -4.53 -19.36 -2.00
CA LEU A 35 -3.53 -19.45 -3.06
C LEU A 35 -3.97 -18.73 -4.34
N LEU A 36 -5.27 -18.52 -4.52
CA LEU A 36 -5.81 -17.79 -5.65
C LEU A 36 -6.07 -16.33 -5.33
N ALA A 37 -6.08 -15.97 -4.05
CA ALA A 37 -6.29 -14.59 -3.65
C ALA A 37 -5.17 -13.73 -4.20
N GLY A 38 -5.52 -12.69 -4.93
CA GLY A 38 -4.57 -11.72 -5.43
C GLY A 38 -3.95 -10.93 -4.28
N THR A 39 -2.77 -10.39 -4.53
CA THR A 39 -2.13 -9.50 -3.57
C THR A 39 -2.90 -8.17 -3.51
N THR A 40 -3.27 -7.78 -2.31
CA THR A 40 -3.82 -6.45 -2.07
C THR A 40 -2.72 -5.56 -1.50
N TYR A 41 -2.81 -4.28 -1.78
CA TYR A 41 -1.82 -3.32 -1.35
C TYR A 41 -2.45 -2.25 -0.50
N THR A 42 -1.75 -1.84 0.53
CA THR A 42 -2.12 -0.72 1.39
C THR A 42 -1.03 0.33 1.30
N LEU A 43 -1.44 1.57 1.06
CA LEU A 43 -0.54 2.71 1.05
C LEU A 43 -0.58 3.35 2.43
N ASP A 44 0.57 3.46 3.09
CA ASP A 44 0.63 4.03 4.42
C ASP A 44 1.96 4.75 4.67
N VAL A 45 1.97 5.53 5.74
CA VAL A 45 3.18 6.14 6.29
C VAL A 45 3.50 5.44 7.60
N PRO A 46 4.50 4.56 7.63
CA PRO A 46 4.81 3.81 8.85
C PRO A 46 5.18 4.71 10.02
N ALA A 47 4.92 4.22 11.23
CA ALA A 47 5.19 4.99 12.44
C ALA A 47 6.67 5.38 12.53
N ALA A 48 6.92 6.60 12.97
CA ALA A 48 8.27 7.16 13.15
C ALA A 48 9.10 7.26 11.86
N THR A 49 8.43 7.30 10.71
CA THR A 49 9.12 7.50 9.42
C THR A 49 8.44 8.59 8.60
N THR A 50 9.13 9.02 7.56
CA THR A 50 8.56 9.88 6.50
C THR A 50 8.58 9.13 5.17
N ASN A 51 8.39 7.83 5.23
CA ASN A 51 8.33 7.00 4.04
C ASN A 51 6.90 6.88 3.55
N ILE A 52 6.73 6.86 2.24
CA ILE A 52 5.48 6.41 1.63
C ILE A 52 5.67 4.92 1.35
N ASN A 53 4.92 4.08 2.03
CA ASN A 53 5.07 2.65 1.98
C ASN A 53 3.89 2.01 1.25
N LEU A 54 4.19 1.11 0.34
CA LEU A 54 3.20 0.26 -0.30
C LEU A 54 3.37 -1.15 0.23
N ALA A 55 2.48 -1.54 1.14
CA ALA A 55 2.54 -2.84 1.81
C ALA A 55 1.64 -3.84 1.10
N GLY A 56 2.22 -4.93 0.66
CA GLY A 56 1.48 -6.03 0.04
C GLY A 56 1.02 -7.06 1.06
N SER A 57 -0.14 -7.64 0.83
CA SER A 57 -0.68 -8.70 1.69
C SER A 57 0.17 -9.97 1.66
N ASN A 58 1.06 -10.08 0.70
CA ASN A 58 2.03 -11.18 0.57
C ASN A 58 3.35 -10.90 1.28
N SER A 59 3.38 -9.91 2.17
CA SER A 59 4.57 -9.47 2.91
C SER A 59 5.65 -8.81 2.02
N THR A 60 5.32 -8.41 0.81
CA THR A 60 6.20 -7.56 0.01
C THR A 60 5.91 -6.10 0.30
N ASN A 61 6.96 -5.33 0.50
CA ASN A 61 6.85 -3.90 0.76
C ASN A 61 7.75 -3.15 -0.21
N ASP A 62 7.25 -2.02 -0.67
CA ASP A 62 8.03 -1.08 -1.43
C ASP A 62 7.84 0.30 -0.81
N ALA A 63 8.89 1.08 -0.71
CA ALA A 63 8.83 2.35 -0.01
C ALA A 63 9.66 3.42 -0.69
N ILE A 64 9.09 4.62 -0.69
CA ILE A 64 9.80 5.83 -1.11
C ILE A 64 10.13 6.61 0.15
N THR A 65 11.40 6.87 0.38
CA THR A 65 11.83 7.70 1.50
C THR A 65 11.82 9.15 1.09
N LEU A 66 11.10 9.97 1.86
CA LEU A 66 11.13 11.41 1.70
C LEU A 66 12.15 11.98 2.68
N THR A 67 13.08 12.74 2.16
CA THR A 67 14.13 13.38 2.97
C THR A 67 14.00 14.89 2.83
N GLY A 68 13.90 15.57 3.97
CA GLY A 68 13.90 17.04 3.97
C GLY A 68 15.29 17.56 3.62
N GLY A 69 15.36 18.45 2.66
CA GLY A 69 16.58 19.22 2.39
C GLY A 69 16.74 20.35 3.39
N THR A 70 17.66 21.26 3.08
CA THR A 70 17.87 22.43 3.93
C THR A 70 16.58 23.22 4.09
N ASP A 71 16.25 23.59 5.32
CA ASP A 71 15.07 24.38 5.67
C ASP A 71 13.73 23.70 5.37
N ILE A 72 13.73 22.39 5.15
CA ILE A 72 12.52 21.61 4.98
C ILE A 72 12.42 20.56 6.07
N THR A 73 11.31 20.56 6.78
CA THR A 73 10.99 19.54 7.78
C THR A 73 9.83 18.67 7.30
N LEU A 74 10.02 17.39 7.37
CA LEU A 74 8.98 16.40 7.09
C LEU A 74 8.56 15.77 8.40
N THR A 75 7.26 15.72 8.64
CA THR A 75 6.71 15.13 9.86
C THR A 75 5.60 14.16 9.48
N ARG A 76 5.68 12.93 10.00
CA ARG A 76 4.56 12.01 9.91
C ARG A 76 3.44 12.51 10.81
N THR A 77 2.32 12.87 10.24
CA THR A 77 1.16 13.33 11.00
C THR A 77 0.23 12.16 11.33
N SER A 78 0.07 11.24 10.40
CA SER A 78 -0.75 10.05 10.58
C SER A 78 -0.29 8.93 9.65
N ALA A 79 -0.98 7.80 9.66
CA ALA A 79 -0.72 6.70 8.73
C ALA A 79 -0.98 7.07 7.27
N SER A 80 -1.65 8.18 7.02
CA SER A 80 -2.00 8.61 5.66
C SER A 80 -1.56 10.04 5.37
N GLU A 81 -0.70 10.62 6.22
CA GLU A 81 -0.36 12.04 6.07
C GLU A 81 1.07 12.33 6.49
N ILE A 82 1.79 13.01 5.63
CA ILE A 82 3.09 13.61 5.91
C ILE A 82 2.94 15.12 5.74
N THR A 83 3.28 15.87 6.76
CA THR A 83 3.31 17.33 6.70
C THR A 83 4.68 17.77 6.24
N ILE A 84 4.72 18.64 5.25
CA ILE A 84 5.95 19.24 4.73
C ILE A 84 5.91 20.71 5.11
N ALA A 85 6.89 21.13 5.89
CA ALA A 85 6.96 22.51 6.38
C ALA A 85 8.33 23.11 6.06
N SER A 86 8.33 24.40 5.78
CA SER A 86 9.57 25.17 5.69
C SER A 86 9.98 25.62 7.08
N THR A 87 11.25 25.42 7.41
CA THR A 87 11.85 25.92 8.65
C THR A 87 12.70 27.15 8.40
N ALA A 88 12.78 27.60 7.15
CA ALA A 88 13.49 28.82 6.84
C ALA A 88 12.83 30.00 7.55
N SER A 89 13.60 30.78 8.27
CA SER A 89 13.13 32.08 8.71
C SER A 89 12.95 32.96 7.46
N GLY A 90 11.77 33.53 7.32
CA GLY A 90 11.50 34.38 6.17
C GLY A 90 12.52 35.51 6.13
N ASP A 91 13.27 35.56 5.04
CA ASP A 91 14.19 36.66 4.83
C ASP A 91 13.39 37.92 4.52
N THR A 92 13.59 38.93 5.31
CA THR A 92 13.03 40.23 5.00
C THR A 92 14.09 41.05 4.26
N TYR A 93 13.72 41.49 3.11
CA TYR A 93 14.62 42.35 2.32
C TYR A 93 14.10 43.76 2.42
N THR A 94 14.99 44.65 2.77
CA THR A 94 14.68 46.06 2.77
C THR A 94 15.31 46.69 1.54
N LEU A 95 14.48 47.30 0.72
CA LEU A 95 14.95 48.02 -0.43
C LEU A 95 15.41 49.40 0.05
N GLY A 96 16.67 49.58 0.13
CA GLY A 96 17.28 50.86 0.50
C GLY A 96 17.54 51.70 -0.71
N ALA A 97 17.17 52.98 -0.63
CA ALA A 97 17.56 53.91 -1.65
C ALA A 97 19.03 54.28 -1.43
N THR A 98 19.85 54.07 -2.44
CA THR A 98 21.20 54.61 -2.41
C THR A 98 21.17 56.04 -2.89
N THR A 99 21.61 56.92 -2.04
CA THR A 99 21.80 58.32 -2.44
C THR A 99 23.28 58.51 -2.85
N ASP A 100 23.46 58.93 -4.03
CA ASP A 100 24.79 59.29 -4.50
C ASP A 100 25.11 60.74 -4.20
#